data_db3f8dbe30d871cc5efb3fbb23cde7fc
#
_entry.id   db3f8dbe30d871cc5efb3fbb23cde7fc
#
_cell.length_a   1.000
_cell.length_b   1.000
_cell.length_c   1.000
_cell.angle_alpha   90.00
_cell.angle_beta   90.00
_cell.angle_gamma   90.00
#
_symmetry.space_group_name_H-M   'P 1'
#
loop_
_entity.id
_entity.type
_entity.pdbx_description
1 polymer ?
#
loop_
_entity_poly.entity_id
_entity_poly.type
_entity_poly.pdbx_seq_one_letter_code
_entity_poly.pdbx_strand_id
1 'polypeptide(L)'
;SQIIAANGGSENAFTGHDYTAYFQQWEKSRLPLSFEIESNRMRNLLLSEDEFIKEIEVVKEERRMRTDDNPDAWLYEQFGFEAWQTSPYGQPIIGWRKDLDSMAVADLADWYKRYYAPNNATVVVVGDVMPDEVFALAEQWFGGLAPSEIEVNNPPPEPRFESGREKTVERAARVPSFIRGYYAPVISADNPEDWEPYALEVLAYVLDG
;
A
#
# COMPACT_ATOMS: atom_id res chain seq x y z
N SER A 1 7.25 13.17 -12.86
CA SER A 1 6.14 13.18 -13.85
C SER A 1 6.44 13.95 -15.14
N GLN A 2 7.04 15.13 -15.14
CA GLN A 2 7.31 15.88 -16.38
C GLN A 2 8.23 15.13 -17.37
N ILE A 3 9.27 14.48 -16.87
CA ILE A 3 10.18 13.65 -17.71
C ILE A 3 9.41 12.51 -18.37
N ILE A 4 8.55 11.86 -17.59
CA ILE A 4 7.74 10.72 -18.05
C ILE A 4 6.78 11.16 -19.15
N ALA A 5 6.01 12.20 -18.92
CA ALA A 5 5.09 12.75 -19.91
C ALA A 5 5.80 13.24 -21.18
N ALA A 6 6.95 13.92 -21.06
CA ALA A 6 7.74 14.39 -22.20
C ALA A 6 8.30 13.25 -23.08
N ASN A 7 8.42 12.03 -22.52
CA ASN A 7 8.84 10.83 -23.23
C ASN A 7 7.68 9.90 -23.63
N GLY A 8 6.43 10.41 -23.57
CA GLY A 8 5.23 9.68 -24.00
C GLY A 8 4.80 8.57 -23.04
N GLY A 9 5.32 8.56 -21.81
CA GLY A 9 4.93 7.61 -20.78
C GLY A 9 3.82 8.12 -19.87
N SER A 10 3.28 7.22 -19.07
CA SER A 10 2.39 7.51 -17.95
C SER A 10 2.91 6.86 -16.68
N GLU A 11 2.59 7.45 -15.54
CA GLU A 11 2.95 6.91 -14.22
C GLU A 11 1.78 7.00 -13.27
N ASN A 12 1.79 6.12 -12.28
CA ASN A 12 0.93 6.21 -11.12
C ASN A 12 1.55 5.43 -9.95
N ALA A 13 0.92 5.50 -8.78
CA ALA A 13 1.28 4.74 -7.61
C ALA A 13 0.02 4.35 -6.82
N PHE A 14 0.11 3.30 -6.04
CA PHE A 14 -0.91 2.95 -5.05
C PHE A 14 -0.26 2.34 -3.81
N THR A 15 -0.94 2.46 -2.68
CA THR A 15 -0.53 1.89 -1.41
C THR A 15 -1.60 0.93 -0.91
N GLY A 16 -1.18 -0.29 -0.59
CA GLY A 16 -1.97 -1.28 0.14
C GLY A 16 -1.49 -1.38 1.60
N HIS A 17 -2.02 -2.35 2.35
CA HIS A 17 -1.56 -2.61 3.70
C HIS A 17 -0.13 -3.16 3.75
N ASP A 18 0.30 -3.93 2.75
CA ASP A 18 1.55 -4.67 2.76
C ASP A 18 2.64 -4.03 1.90
N TYR A 19 2.27 -3.20 0.92
CA TYR A 19 3.23 -2.61 -0.01
C TYR A 19 2.72 -1.32 -0.66
N THR A 20 3.68 -0.52 -1.14
CA THR A 20 3.44 0.56 -2.08
C THR A 20 4.02 0.18 -3.44
N ALA A 21 3.25 0.35 -4.50
CA ALA A 21 3.72 0.13 -5.86
C ALA A 21 3.80 1.45 -6.63
N TYR A 22 4.90 1.64 -7.32
CA TYR A 22 5.10 2.70 -8.33
C TYR A 22 5.15 2.02 -9.68
N PHE A 23 4.39 2.47 -10.64
CA PHE A 23 4.38 1.86 -11.96
C PHE A 23 4.35 2.88 -13.07
N GLN A 24 4.94 2.50 -14.19
CA GLN A 24 5.10 3.33 -15.38
C GLN A 24 4.74 2.50 -16.61
N GLN A 25 4.15 3.15 -17.60
CA GLN A 25 3.88 2.58 -18.91
C GLN A 25 4.63 3.38 -19.96
N TRP A 26 5.43 2.69 -20.77
CA TRP A 26 6.32 3.30 -21.74
C TRP A 26 6.28 2.56 -23.10
N GLU A 27 6.70 3.24 -24.12
CA GLU A 27 7.22 2.59 -25.31
C GLU A 27 8.56 1.89 -24.92
N LYS A 28 8.80 0.68 -25.43
CA LYS A 28 9.89 -0.21 -24.95
C LYS A 28 11.30 0.39 -25.00
N SER A 29 11.58 1.29 -25.96
CA SER A 29 12.90 1.95 -26.04
C SER A 29 13.16 2.89 -24.85
N ARG A 30 12.14 3.20 -24.05
CA ARG A 30 12.25 4.03 -22.83
C ARG A 30 12.48 3.24 -21.54
N LEU A 31 12.56 1.92 -21.63
CA LEU A 31 12.82 1.07 -20.47
C LEU A 31 14.05 1.49 -19.66
N PRO A 32 15.21 1.84 -20.26
CA PRO A 32 16.37 2.32 -19.50
C PRO A 32 16.08 3.57 -18.65
N LEU A 33 15.23 4.49 -19.16
CA LEU A 33 14.83 5.70 -18.44
C LEU A 33 13.97 5.37 -17.22
N SER A 34 13.12 4.33 -17.30
CA SER A 34 12.36 3.84 -16.16
C SER A 34 13.30 3.35 -15.04
N PHE A 35 14.30 2.55 -15.38
CA PHE A 35 15.30 2.06 -14.43
C PHE A 35 16.11 3.20 -13.78
N GLU A 36 16.50 4.21 -14.56
CA GLU A 36 17.15 5.41 -14.05
C GLU A 36 16.28 6.16 -13.02
N ILE A 37 15.01 6.40 -13.35
CA ILE A 37 14.08 7.12 -12.47
C ILE A 37 13.85 6.35 -11.18
N GLU A 38 13.58 5.04 -11.26
CA GLU A 38 13.25 4.25 -10.08
C GLU A 38 14.48 3.99 -9.19
N SER A 39 15.66 3.79 -9.76
CA SER A 39 16.90 3.68 -8.96
C SER A 39 17.22 4.99 -8.24
N ASN A 40 16.96 6.13 -8.89
CA ASN A 40 17.11 7.45 -8.27
C ASN A 40 16.06 7.67 -7.16
N ARG A 41 14.80 7.29 -7.36
CA ARG A 41 13.76 7.30 -6.34
C ARG A 41 14.15 6.49 -5.11
N MET A 42 14.85 5.37 -5.30
CA MET A 42 15.27 4.47 -4.22
C MET A 42 16.23 5.12 -3.22
N ARG A 43 17.08 6.06 -3.66
CA ARG A 43 18.16 6.58 -2.80
C ARG A 43 18.34 8.11 -2.79
N ASN A 44 17.79 8.80 -3.75
CA ASN A 44 18.08 10.22 -3.96
C ASN A 44 16.82 11.11 -3.94
N LEU A 45 15.74 10.63 -3.36
CA LEU A 45 14.51 11.43 -3.25
C LEU A 45 14.77 12.65 -2.37
N LEU A 46 14.52 13.82 -2.93
CA LEU A 46 14.62 15.08 -2.20
C LEU A 46 13.29 15.36 -1.50
N LEU A 47 13.31 15.33 -0.19
CA LEU A 47 12.18 15.68 0.65
C LEU A 47 12.33 17.11 1.12
N SER A 48 11.56 18.04 0.55
CA SER A 48 11.55 19.43 0.98
C SER A 48 10.35 19.71 1.87
N GLU A 49 10.53 20.57 2.86
CA GLU A 49 9.47 20.97 3.78
C GLU A 49 8.34 21.72 3.05
N ASP A 50 8.69 22.59 2.09
CA ASP A 50 7.71 23.35 1.31
C ASP A 50 6.80 22.46 0.46
N GLU A 51 7.33 21.39 -0.13
CA GLU A 51 6.53 20.43 -0.89
C GLU A 51 5.74 19.50 0.04
N PHE A 52 6.33 19.11 1.17
CA PHE A 52 5.65 18.32 2.18
C PHE A 52 4.40 19.03 2.72
N ILE A 53 4.51 20.32 3.08
CA ILE A 53 3.38 21.12 3.59
C ILE A 53 2.22 21.15 2.59
N LYS A 54 2.51 21.25 1.30
CA LYS A 54 1.47 21.20 0.26
C LYS A 54 0.84 19.82 0.14
N GLU A 55 1.67 18.79 0.10
CA GLU A 55 1.22 17.43 -0.13
C GLU A 55 0.43 16.88 1.06
N ILE A 56 0.82 17.19 2.29
CA ILE A 56 0.07 16.73 3.47
C ILE A 56 -1.36 17.30 3.49
N GLU A 57 -1.57 18.52 3.02
CA GLU A 57 -2.92 19.07 2.88
C GLU A 57 -3.73 18.39 1.76
N VAL A 58 -3.08 17.96 0.68
CA VAL A 58 -3.74 17.13 -0.35
C VAL A 58 -4.16 15.79 0.22
N VAL A 59 -3.30 15.12 0.99
CA VAL A 59 -3.61 13.83 1.64
C VAL A 59 -4.75 13.99 2.65
N LYS A 60 -4.77 15.07 3.43
CA LYS A 60 -5.88 15.36 4.37
C LYS A 60 -7.22 15.58 3.64
N GLU A 61 -7.17 16.27 2.52
CA GLU A 61 -8.36 16.48 1.69
C GLU A 61 -8.83 15.18 1.03
N GLU A 62 -7.90 14.34 0.57
CA GLU A 62 -8.21 13.01 0.05
C GLU A 62 -8.88 12.15 1.11
N ARG A 63 -8.35 12.13 2.35
CA ARG A 63 -8.98 11.45 3.48
C ARG A 63 -10.39 11.96 3.72
N ARG A 64 -10.56 13.29 3.75
CA ARG A 64 -11.88 13.90 3.94
C ARG A 64 -12.88 13.40 2.91
N MET A 65 -12.52 13.47 1.62
CA MET A 65 -13.41 13.10 0.51
C MET A 65 -13.70 11.59 0.46
N ARG A 66 -12.68 10.75 0.69
CA ARG A 66 -12.80 9.30 0.53
C ARG A 66 -13.36 8.60 1.75
N THR A 67 -13.11 9.13 2.96
CA THR A 67 -13.45 8.46 4.22
C THR A 67 -14.38 9.32 5.08
N ASP A 68 -13.95 10.54 5.45
CA ASP A 68 -14.69 11.31 6.48
C ASP A 68 -16.05 11.77 6.01
N ASP A 69 -16.20 12.15 4.74
CA ASP A 69 -17.47 12.58 4.11
C ASP A 69 -18.27 11.39 3.50
N ASN A 70 -17.71 10.17 3.53
CA ASN A 70 -18.36 8.97 3.02
C ASN A 70 -18.76 8.05 4.17
N PRO A 71 -20.07 7.95 4.51
CA PRO A 71 -20.52 7.16 5.66
C PRO A 71 -20.16 5.67 5.57
N ASP A 72 -20.22 5.07 4.39
CA ASP A 72 -19.92 3.64 4.20
C ASP A 72 -18.41 3.37 4.32
N ALA A 73 -17.55 4.21 3.74
CA ALA A 73 -16.12 4.10 3.88
C ALA A 73 -15.67 4.33 5.33
N TRP A 74 -16.29 5.29 6.02
CA TRP A 74 -16.03 5.53 7.42
C TRP A 74 -16.48 4.34 8.30
N LEU A 75 -17.64 3.75 8.00
CA LEU A 75 -18.10 2.54 8.69
C LEU A 75 -17.13 1.39 8.49
N TYR A 76 -16.59 1.21 7.27
CA TYR A 76 -15.60 0.19 6.97
C TYR A 76 -14.29 0.40 7.74
N GLU A 77 -13.81 1.63 7.85
CA GLU A 77 -12.64 1.98 8.67
C GLU A 77 -12.87 1.64 10.15
N GLN A 78 -14.05 1.97 10.70
CA GLN A 78 -14.40 1.61 12.09
C GLN A 78 -14.50 0.11 12.28
N PHE A 79 -15.04 -0.61 11.32
CA PHE A 79 -15.08 -2.07 11.34
C PHE A 79 -13.68 -2.68 11.35
N GLY A 80 -12.78 -2.24 10.49
CA GLY A 80 -11.39 -2.70 10.47
C GLY A 80 -10.67 -2.47 11.80
N PHE A 81 -10.82 -1.28 12.38
CA PHE A 81 -10.25 -0.94 13.68
C PHE A 81 -10.78 -1.83 14.82
N GLU A 82 -12.05 -2.20 14.79
CA GLU A 82 -12.65 -3.10 15.79
C GLU A 82 -12.28 -4.58 15.53
N ALA A 83 -12.14 -4.97 14.27
CA ALA A 83 -11.85 -6.36 13.90
C ALA A 83 -10.40 -6.75 14.23
N TRP A 84 -9.46 -5.81 14.08
CA TRP A 84 -8.03 -6.04 14.26
C TRP A 84 -7.50 -5.29 15.48
N GLN A 85 -7.07 -6.02 16.52
CA GLN A 85 -6.58 -5.41 17.76
C GLN A 85 -5.06 -5.22 17.77
N THR A 86 -4.33 -6.14 17.18
CA THR A 86 -2.87 -6.18 17.18
C THR A 86 -2.30 -6.06 15.77
N SER A 87 -3.04 -6.54 14.79
CA SER A 87 -2.63 -6.50 13.39
C SER A 87 -2.60 -5.06 12.85
N PRO A 88 -1.56 -4.67 12.10
CA PRO A 88 -1.52 -3.41 11.37
C PRO A 88 -2.69 -3.21 10.39
N TYR A 89 -3.39 -4.26 10.02
CA TYR A 89 -4.59 -4.18 9.15
C TYR A 89 -5.76 -3.42 9.77
N GLY A 90 -5.74 -3.19 11.09
CA GLY A 90 -6.68 -2.28 11.76
C GLY A 90 -6.38 -0.79 11.52
N GLN A 91 -5.24 -0.45 10.93
CA GLN A 91 -4.88 0.94 10.61
C GLN A 91 -5.37 1.31 9.21
N PRO A 92 -5.95 2.50 9.02
CA PRO A 92 -6.34 2.95 7.69
C PRO A 92 -5.10 3.22 6.82
N ILE A 93 -5.14 2.81 5.56
CA ILE A 93 -4.03 2.98 4.61
C ILE A 93 -3.65 4.47 4.46
N ILE A 94 -4.66 5.35 4.42
CA ILE A 94 -4.43 6.81 4.32
C ILE A 94 -3.95 7.45 5.64
N GLY A 95 -3.93 6.70 6.73
CA GLY A 95 -3.58 7.19 8.07
C GLY A 95 -4.75 7.82 8.82
N TRP A 96 -4.62 7.92 10.14
CA TRP A 96 -5.57 8.63 10.98
C TRP A 96 -5.43 10.13 10.83
N ARG A 97 -6.55 10.86 10.90
CA ARG A 97 -6.53 12.32 10.80
C ARG A 97 -5.58 12.98 11.80
N LYS A 98 -5.58 12.51 13.05
CA LYS A 98 -4.71 13.03 14.10
C LYS A 98 -3.23 12.87 13.78
N ASP A 99 -2.85 11.77 13.12
CA ASP A 99 -1.46 11.48 12.78
C ASP A 99 -1.04 12.35 11.59
N LEU A 100 -1.92 12.52 10.59
CA LEU A 100 -1.69 13.44 9.48
C LEU A 100 -1.54 14.91 9.95
N ASP A 101 -2.28 15.31 10.99
CA ASP A 101 -2.20 16.66 11.55
C ASP A 101 -0.88 16.92 12.30
N SER A 102 -0.22 15.89 12.81
CA SER A 102 1.03 15.97 13.55
C SER A 102 2.27 15.56 12.76
N MET A 103 2.09 15.00 11.57
CA MET A 103 3.19 14.51 10.74
C MET A 103 4.10 15.63 10.27
N ALA A 104 5.40 15.38 10.30
CA ALA A 104 6.42 16.30 9.82
C ALA A 104 7.28 15.67 8.71
N VAL A 105 7.97 16.48 7.93
CA VAL A 105 8.87 15.99 6.88
C VAL A 105 9.96 15.05 7.43
N ALA A 106 10.34 15.22 8.70
CA ALA A 106 11.31 14.35 9.36
C ALA A 106 10.80 12.91 9.51
N ASP A 107 9.50 12.72 9.77
CA ASP A 107 8.88 11.37 9.86
C ASP A 107 8.93 10.67 8.50
N LEU A 108 8.64 11.42 7.43
CA LEU A 108 8.72 10.93 6.06
C LEU A 108 10.17 10.57 5.67
N ALA A 109 11.13 11.40 6.05
CA ALA A 109 12.55 11.15 5.78
C ALA A 109 13.07 9.92 6.53
N ASP A 110 12.65 9.73 7.78
CA ASP A 110 13.00 8.57 8.58
C ASP A 110 12.40 7.27 7.99
N TRP A 111 11.14 7.29 7.61
CA TRP A 111 10.48 6.18 6.92
C TRP A 111 11.19 5.81 5.61
N TYR A 112 11.46 6.81 4.78
CA TYR A 112 12.17 6.62 3.52
C TYR A 112 13.54 5.97 3.73
N LYS A 113 14.34 6.48 4.68
CA LYS A 113 15.65 5.95 5.01
C LYS A 113 15.62 4.50 5.47
N ARG A 114 14.59 4.10 6.25
CA ARG A 114 14.47 2.74 6.79
C ARG A 114 14.03 1.75 5.73
N TYR A 115 13.03 2.07 4.95
CA TYR A 115 12.29 1.08 4.17
C TYR A 115 12.53 1.14 2.66
N TYR A 116 13.01 2.26 2.12
CA TYR A 116 13.36 2.35 0.70
C TYR A 116 14.77 1.82 0.47
N ALA A 117 14.86 0.53 0.20
CA ALA A 117 16.11 -0.18 0.02
C ALA A 117 15.97 -1.27 -1.05
N PRO A 118 17.03 -1.57 -1.83
CA PRO A 118 16.96 -2.56 -2.91
C PRO A 118 16.61 -3.96 -2.42
N ASN A 119 16.99 -4.30 -1.19
CA ASN A 119 16.64 -5.57 -0.55
C ASN A 119 15.23 -5.60 0.08
N ASN A 120 14.48 -4.51 -0.03
CA ASN A 120 13.06 -4.41 0.37
C ASN A 120 12.18 -4.00 -0.81
N ALA A 121 12.64 -4.22 -2.04
CA ALA A 121 11.92 -3.86 -3.25
C ALA A 121 11.92 -5.01 -4.26
N THR A 122 10.84 -5.10 -5.02
CA THR A 122 10.71 -6.03 -6.14
C THR A 122 10.46 -5.22 -7.41
N VAL A 123 11.25 -5.46 -8.45
CA VAL A 123 11.05 -4.87 -9.77
C VAL A 123 10.33 -5.88 -10.65
N VAL A 124 9.21 -5.48 -11.24
CA VAL A 124 8.44 -6.28 -12.19
C VAL A 124 8.38 -5.56 -13.52
N VAL A 125 8.80 -6.22 -14.59
CA VAL A 125 8.77 -5.69 -15.94
C VAL A 125 7.94 -6.62 -16.82
N VAL A 126 6.92 -6.07 -17.48
CA VAL A 126 6.01 -6.81 -18.37
C VAL A 126 5.90 -6.08 -19.69
N GLY A 127 6.13 -6.79 -20.80
CA GLY A 127 6.02 -6.22 -22.14
C GLY A 127 6.88 -6.94 -23.19
N ASP A 128 7.08 -6.28 -24.33
CA ASP A 128 7.94 -6.76 -25.42
C ASP A 128 9.43 -6.50 -25.08
N VAL A 129 9.96 -7.27 -24.13
CA VAL A 129 11.34 -7.16 -23.62
C VAL A 129 11.99 -8.54 -23.49
N MET A 130 13.30 -8.57 -23.55
CA MET A 130 14.08 -9.79 -23.29
C MET A 130 14.53 -9.81 -21.83
N PRO A 131 14.38 -10.92 -21.12
CA PRO A 131 14.79 -11.03 -19.70
C PRO A 131 16.23 -10.62 -19.45
N ASP A 132 17.15 -11.03 -20.30
CA ASP A 132 18.58 -10.71 -20.15
C ASP A 132 18.85 -9.20 -20.24
N GLU A 133 18.13 -8.47 -21.09
CA GLU A 133 18.22 -7.00 -21.16
C GLU A 133 17.70 -6.34 -19.89
N VAL A 134 16.60 -6.87 -19.36
CA VAL A 134 16.01 -6.38 -18.10
C VAL A 134 16.96 -6.60 -16.93
N PHE A 135 17.57 -7.80 -16.84
CA PHE A 135 18.54 -8.09 -15.79
C PHE A 135 19.81 -7.24 -15.91
N ALA A 136 20.29 -7.00 -17.12
CA ALA A 136 21.43 -6.12 -17.34
C ALA A 136 21.14 -4.67 -16.89
N LEU A 137 19.95 -4.15 -17.18
CA LEU A 137 19.51 -2.83 -16.70
C LEU A 137 19.36 -2.81 -15.18
N ALA A 138 18.80 -3.87 -14.59
CA ALA A 138 18.67 -3.97 -13.13
C ALA A 138 20.04 -3.94 -12.45
N GLU A 139 21.01 -4.72 -12.95
CA GLU A 139 22.37 -4.71 -12.44
C GLU A 139 23.05 -3.33 -12.62
N GLN A 140 22.88 -2.71 -13.77
CA GLN A 140 23.44 -1.39 -14.06
C GLN A 140 22.94 -0.32 -13.08
N TRP A 141 21.64 -0.29 -12.80
CA TRP A 141 21.01 0.81 -12.08
C TRP A 141 20.82 0.54 -10.58
N PHE A 142 20.60 -0.70 -10.18
CA PHE A 142 20.37 -1.09 -8.78
C PHE A 142 21.55 -1.85 -8.16
N GLY A 143 22.41 -2.50 -8.95
CA GLY A 143 23.49 -3.35 -8.44
C GLY A 143 24.50 -2.62 -7.56
N GLY A 144 24.71 -1.32 -7.77
CA GLY A 144 25.56 -0.49 -6.92
C GLY A 144 24.89 0.06 -5.64
N LEU A 145 23.58 -0.16 -5.44
CA LEU A 145 22.87 0.34 -4.27
C LEU A 145 23.08 -0.58 -3.08
N ALA A 146 23.54 -0.01 -1.97
CA ALA A 146 23.74 -0.79 -0.75
C ALA A 146 22.40 -1.21 -0.13
N PRO A 147 22.29 -2.46 0.39
CA PRO A 147 21.14 -2.89 1.16
C PRO A 147 21.04 -2.11 2.48
N SER A 148 19.83 -2.09 3.06
CA SER A 148 19.59 -1.56 4.40
C SER A 148 19.24 -2.69 5.36
N GLU A 149 19.45 -2.46 6.65
CA GLU A 149 18.86 -3.29 7.69
C GLU A 149 17.37 -2.93 7.79
N ILE A 150 16.51 -3.89 7.44
CA ILE A 150 15.06 -3.70 7.46
C ILE A 150 14.51 -4.25 8.76
N GLU A 151 13.90 -3.37 9.54
CA GLU A 151 13.16 -3.78 10.73
C GLU A 151 11.87 -4.50 10.30
N VAL A 152 11.77 -5.77 10.68
CA VAL A 152 10.55 -6.56 10.46
C VAL A 152 9.60 -6.32 11.63
N ASN A 153 8.46 -5.72 11.34
CA ASN A 153 7.40 -5.59 12.33
C ASN A 153 6.70 -6.95 12.50
N ASN A 154 6.87 -7.58 13.66
CA ASN A 154 6.19 -8.81 14.01
C ASN A 154 5.16 -8.52 15.09
N PRO A 155 3.93 -8.11 14.75
CA PRO A 155 2.90 -7.87 15.72
C PRO A 155 2.57 -9.18 16.48
N PRO A 156 2.12 -9.11 17.73
CA PRO A 156 1.65 -10.29 18.43
C PRO A 156 0.47 -10.92 17.67
N PRO A 157 0.25 -12.22 17.80
CA PRO A 157 -0.88 -12.89 17.16
C PRO A 157 -2.20 -12.19 17.46
N GLU A 158 -3.04 -12.06 16.45
CA GLU A 158 -4.38 -11.46 16.60
C GLU A 158 -5.22 -12.31 17.56
N PRO A 159 -5.75 -11.74 18.64
CA PRO A 159 -6.59 -12.50 19.57
C PRO A 159 -7.93 -12.87 18.90
N ARG A 160 -8.37 -14.12 19.08
CA ARG A 160 -9.71 -14.51 18.66
C ARG A 160 -10.73 -14.07 19.71
N PHE A 161 -11.80 -13.47 19.24
CA PHE A 161 -12.91 -13.14 20.13
C PHE A 161 -13.69 -14.40 20.49
N GLU A 162 -13.97 -14.60 21.78
CA GLU A 162 -14.75 -15.74 22.27
C GLU A 162 -16.26 -15.58 21.96
N SER A 163 -16.71 -14.35 21.75
CA SER A 163 -18.09 -14.02 21.41
C SER A 163 -18.17 -12.95 20.34
N GLY A 164 -19.31 -12.87 19.66
CA GLY A 164 -19.57 -11.79 18.72
C GLY A 164 -19.46 -10.42 19.37
N ARG A 165 -18.88 -9.47 18.67
CA ARG A 165 -18.82 -8.05 19.05
C ARG A 165 -19.74 -7.25 18.16
N GLU A 166 -20.40 -6.28 18.74
CA GLU A 166 -21.27 -5.36 18.02
C GLU A 166 -20.93 -3.93 18.41
N LYS A 167 -20.87 -3.06 17.41
CA LYS A 167 -20.68 -1.63 17.59
C LYS A 167 -21.65 -0.88 16.70
N THR A 168 -22.46 -0.03 17.30
CA THR A 168 -23.30 0.90 16.57
C THR A 168 -22.61 2.26 16.51
N VAL A 169 -22.60 2.85 15.33
CA VAL A 169 -22.02 4.17 15.07
C VAL A 169 -23.06 5.05 14.36
N GLU A 170 -23.03 6.35 14.65
CA GLU A 170 -23.97 7.30 14.06
C GLU A 170 -23.25 8.27 13.13
N ARG A 171 -23.75 8.36 11.90
CA ARG A 171 -23.31 9.31 10.87
C ARG A 171 -24.50 9.76 10.04
N ALA A 172 -24.41 10.96 9.48
CA ALA A 172 -25.38 11.41 8.50
C ALA A 172 -25.27 10.55 7.23
N ALA A 173 -26.25 9.71 6.99
CA ALA A 173 -26.35 8.82 5.84
C ALA A 173 -27.78 8.79 5.29
N ARG A 174 -27.93 8.42 4.02
CA ARG A 174 -29.27 8.32 3.39
C ARG A 174 -30.01 7.06 3.82
N VAL A 175 -29.27 5.98 4.06
CA VAL A 175 -29.79 4.67 4.47
C VAL A 175 -28.88 4.09 5.54
N PRO A 176 -29.42 3.27 6.45
CA PRO A 176 -28.60 2.50 7.37
C PRO A 176 -27.77 1.47 6.63
N SER A 177 -26.50 1.31 7.03
CA SER A 177 -25.60 0.28 6.52
C SER A 177 -25.11 -0.58 7.68
N PHE A 178 -24.78 -1.84 7.41
CA PHE A 178 -24.09 -2.69 8.38
C PHE A 178 -23.02 -3.53 7.72
N ILE A 179 -21.98 -3.88 8.49
CA ILE A 179 -20.91 -4.78 8.09
C ILE A 179 -20.84 -5.91 9.10
N ARG A 180 -20.68 -7.13 8.62
CA ARG A 180 -20.47 -8.30 9.46
C ARG A 180 -19.28 -9.11 8.93
N GLY A 181 -18.36 -9.44 9.81
CA GLY A 181 -17.20 -10.26 9.51
C GLY A 181 -17.16 -11.53 10.36
N TYR A 182 -16.51 -12.55 9.83
CA TYR A 182 -16.28 -13.83 10.49
C TYR A 182 -14.82 -14.22 10.31
N TYR A 183 -14.28 -14.94 11.28
CA TYR A 183 -13.01 -15.63 11.07
C TYR A 183 -13.16 -16.70 10.00
N ALA A 184 -12.23 -16.72 9.08
CA ALA A 184 -12.18 -17.69 8.01
C ALA A 184 -10.76 -18.29 7.93
N PRO A 185 -10.60 -19.53 7.43
CA PRO A 185 -9.31 -20.04 7.04
C PRO A 185 -8.63 -19.14 6.03
N VAL A 186 -7.31 -19.01 6.11
CA VAL A 186 -6.50 -18.19 5.20
C VAL A 186 -5.51 -19.07 4.45
N ILE A 187 -5.14 -18.67 3.24
CA ILE A 187 -4.06 -19.30 2.48
C ILE A 187 -2.76 -19.10 3.28
N SER A 188 -2.08 -20.20 3.59
CA SER A 188 -0.85 -20.20 4.36
C SER A 188 0.23 -21.03 3.69
N ALA A 189 1.46 -20.51 3.65
CA ALA A 189 2.61 -21.27 3.19
C ALA A 189 2.94 -22.47 4.11
N ASP A 190 2.55 -22.40 5.38
CA ASP A 190 2.74 -23.47 6.37
C ASP A 190 1.79 -24.64 6.15
N ASN A 191 0.67 -24.42 5.45
CA ASN A 191 -0.32 -25.44 5.12
C ASN A 191 -0.82 -25.29 3.68
N PRO A 192 0.03 -25.54 2.67
CA PRO A 192 -0.32 -25.31 1.27
C PRO A 192 -1.38 -26.28 0.72
N GLU A 193 -1.62 -27.39 1.42
CA GLU A 193 -2.63 -28.40 1.05
C GLU A 193 -4.03 -28.09 1.58
N ASP A 194 -4.17 -27.01 2.36
CA ASP A 194 -5.48 -26.59 2.87
C ASP A 194 -6.33 -26.02 1.72
N TRP A 195 -7.42 -26.73 1.41
CA TRP A 195 -8.33 -26.37 0.32
C TRP A 195 -9.46 -25.41 0.76
N GLU A 196 -9.70 -25.30 2.06
CA GLU A 196 -10.82 -24.52 2.61
C GLU A 196 -10.76 -23.04 2.21
N PRO A 197 -9.61 -22.33 2.27
CA PRO A 197 -9.52 -20.93 1.83
C PRO A 197 -9.92 -20.75 0.37
N TYR A 198 -9.49 -21.67 -0.51
CA TYR A 198 -9.82 -21.63 -1.95
C TYR A 198 -11.30 -21.90 -2.21
N ALA A 199 -11.89 -22.84 -1.46
CA ALA A 199 -13.32 -23.12 -1.56
C ALA A 199 -14.17 -21.92 -1.10
N LEU A 200 -13.74 -21.22 -0.05
CA LEU A 200 -14.41 -20.01 0.43
C LEU A 200 -14.32 -18.86 -0.58
N GLU A 201 -13.18 -18.71 -1.26
CA GLU A 201 -13.04 -17.72 -2.33
C GLU A 201 -13.98 -18.03 -3.50
N VAL A 202 -14.05 -19.28 -3.96
CA VAL A 202 -14.99 -19.69 -5.00
C VAL A 202 -16.44 -19.47 -4.55
N LEU A 203 -16.75 -19.81 -3.29
CA LEU A 203 -18.09 -19.59 -2.74
C LEU A 203 -18.47 -18.11 -2.72
N ALA A 204 -17.54 -17.24 -2.35
CA ALA A 204 -17.77 -15.80 -2.36
C ALA A 204 -18.13 -15.29 -3.77
N TYR A 205 -17.40 -15.74 -4.79
CA TYR A 205 -17.74 -15.40 -6.18
C TYR A 205 -19.11 -15.94 -6.63
N VAL A 206 -19.52 -17.12 -6.16
CA VAL A 206 -20.83 -17.69 -6.50
C VAL A 206 -21.98 -16.93 -5.84
N LEU A 207 -21.73 -16.37 -4.67
CA LEU A 207 -22.77 -15.65 -3.91
C LEU A 207 -22.89 -14.17 -4.30
N ASP A 208 -21.81 -13.56 -4.77
CA ASP A 208 -21.71 -12.13 -5.10
C ASP A 208 -21.85 -11.86 -6.62
N GLY A 209 -21.83 -12.90 -7.47
CA GLY A 209 -21.82 -12.85 -8.94
C GLY A 209 -23.17 -12.71 -9.61
#